data_831193612fb9b8f791082cebac51db7d
#
_entry.id   831193612fb9b8f791082cebac51db7d
#
_cell.length_a   1.000
_cell.length_b   1.000
_cell.length_c   1.000
_cell.angle_alpha   90.00
_cell.angle_beta   90.00
_cell.angle_gamma   90.00
#
_symmetry.space_group_name_H-M   'P 1'
#
loop_
_entity.id
_entity.type
_entity.pdbx_description
1 polymer ?
#
loop_
_entity_poly.entity_id
_entity_poly.type
_entity_poly.pdbx_seq_one_letter_code
_entity_poly.pdbx_strand_id
1 'polypeptide(L)'
;DYFVHQQSVSAERAEVDNRLEINNISNHTQQAVVRVTYSYTGEPDKNVEQTVELQPGLNHISLPVTVEQPHLWMPNGWGEPALYMFEASVSVDGQVVSQKSHQIGLRSIRVVQEEDKDGQSFYFEVNGVPMFAKGTNLIPSDALLPRVTRQRYSRLLEDVQSSNMNMVRVWGGGIYEDDAFFEEADRRGILVWQDFMFACTTYPHDPAFLRRVEAEAEYNIRRLRNHASLAMWCGNNEIYEGMRYWGWKEKYSPEIYQQMQEGYGVLFRQLLPQKVKEFDPGRFYLEGSPLEANWGRPESWKVGDSHNWGTWYGQKPFESLDREIPRFM
;
A
#
# COMPACT_ATOMS: atom_id res chain seq x y z
N ASP A 1 -18.48 -0.94 5.42
CA ASP A 1 -17.15 -1.33 5.02
C ASP A 1 -16.73 -2.64 5.70
N TYR A 2 -15.78 -3.39 5.10
CA TYR A 2 -15.24 -4.62 5.66
C TYR A 2 -13.72 -4.64 5.52
N PHE A 3 -13.02 -4.72 6.65
CA PHE A 3 -11.56 -4.77 6.73
C PHE A 3 -11.10 -6.04 7.45
N VAL A 4 -10.30 -6.84 6.77
CA VAL A 4 -9.67 -8.05 7.31
C VAL A 4 -8.29 -7.67 7.85
N HIS A 5 -8.26 -7.21 9.11
CA HIS A 5 -7.05 -6.72 9.76
C HIS A 5 -6.21 -7.85 10.32
N GLN A 6 -5.04 -8.08 9.74
CA GLN A 6 -4.09 -9.08 10.19
C GLN A 6 -3.26 -8.51 11.35
N GLN A 7 -3.54 -8.97 12.59
CA GLN A 7 -2.85 -8.51 13.79
C GLN A 7 -1.47 -9.14 13.93
N SER A 8 -1.38 -10.44 13.66
CA SER A 8 -0.13 -11.17 13.60
C SER A 8 -0.25 -12.35 12.64
N VAL A 9 0.82 -12.67 11.93
CA VAL A 9 0.87 -13.81 11.01
C VAL A 9 2.23 -14.49 11.12
N SER A 10 2.20 -15.80 11.36
CA SER A 10 3.36 -16.70 11.33
C SER A 10 2.99 -17.99 10.58
N ALA A 11 3.95 -18.89 10.42
CA ALA A 11 3.69 -20.22 9.84
C ALA A 11 2.79 -21.09 10.71
N GLU A 12 2.78 -20.86 12.00
CA GLU A 12 1.99 -21.63 12.97
C GLU A 12 0.57 -21.07 13.11
N ARG A 13 0.43 -19.74 12.99
CA ARG A 13 -0.83 -19.10 13.38
C ARG A 13 -0.98 -17.71 12.77
N ALA A 14 -2.21 -17.38 12.34
CA ALA A 14 -2.60 -16.02 11.97
C ALA A 14 -3.77 -15.55 12.85
N GLU A 15 -3.59 -14.36 13.47
CA GLU A 15 -4.63 -13.66 14.22
C GLU A 15 -5.22 -12.57 13.33
N VAL A 16 -6.49 -12.67 13.06
CA VAL A 16 -7.21 -11.78 12.15
C VAL A 16 -8.41 -11.16 12.86
N ASP A 17 -8.52 -9.84 12.82
CA ASP A 17 -9.65 -9.09 13.32
C ASP A 17 -10.51 -8.61 12.14
N ASN A 18 -11.69 -9.20 11.99
CA ASN A 18 -12.63 -8.84 10.94
C ASN A 18 -13.44 -7.62 11.41
N ARG A 19 -13.12 -6.44 10.88
CA ARG A 19 -13.73 -5.16 11.24
C ARG A 19 -14.79 -4.76 10.23
N LEU A 20 -16.01 -4.61 10.70
CA LEU A 20 -17.15 -4.22 9.88
C LEU A 20 -17.69 -2.86 10.33
N GLU A 21 -17.92 -2.00 9.36
CA GLU A 21 -18.71 -0.78 9.52
C GLU A 21 -20.08 -1.02 8.89
N ILE A 22 -21.13 -1.07 9.73
CA ILE A 22 -22.50 -1.38 9.33
C ILE A 22 -23.38 -0.17 9.59
N ASN A 23 -23.99 0.36 8.54
CA ASN A 23 -24.93 1.48 8.66
C ASN A 23 -26.37 0.95 8.76
N ASN A 24 -26.96 1.03 9.95
CA ASN A 24 -28.38 0.78 10.15
C ASN A 24 -29.19 2.02 9.72
N ILE A 25 -29.83 1.93 8.57
CA ILE A 25 -30.62 3.04 7.98
C ILE A 25 -32.01 3.16 8.56
N SER A 26 -32.43 2.24 9.45
CA SER A 26 -33.72 2.36 10.17
C SER A 26 -33.62 3.38 11.30
N ASN A 27 -34.75 3.81 11.81
CA ASN A 27 -34.86 4.75 12.93
C ASN A 27 -34.96 4.03 14.30
N HIS A 28 -34.73 2.71 14.34
CA HIS A 28 -34.82 1.91 15.57
C HIS A 28 -33.66 0.90 15.62
N THR A 29 -33.37 0.45 16.84
CA THR A 29 -32.39 -0.63 17.06
C THR A 29 -32.88 -1.92 16.43
N GLN A 30 -31.99 -2.63 15.72
CA GLN A 30 -32.25 -3.93 15.10
C GLN A 30 -31.33 -4.99 15.65
N GLN A 31 -31.90 -6.17 15.97
CA GLN A 31 -31.07 -7.35 16.18
C GLN A 31 -30.59 -7.88 14.82
N ALA A 32 -29.30 -8.17 14.73
CA ALA A 32 -28.68 -8.75 13.54
C ALA A 32 -27.70 -9.87 13.93
N VAL A 33 -27.54 -10.83 13.03
CA VAL A 33 -26.47 -11.81 13.09
C VAL A 33 -25.39 -11.39 12.09
N VAL A 34 -24.19 -11.14 12.58
CA VAL A 34 -23.01 -10.87 11.75
C VAL A 34 -22.20 -12.16 11.71
N ARG A 35 -21.95 -12.65 10.49
CA ARG A 35 -21.17 -13.88 10.27
C ARG A 35 -19.98 -13.57 9.36
N VAL A 36 -18.82 -14.13 9.70
CA VAL A 36 -17.66 -14.17 8.82
C VAL A 36 -17.36 -15.62 8.50
N THR A 37 -17.34 -15.94 7.22
CA THR A 37 -16.91 -17.22 6.69
C THR A 37 -15.55 -17.05 6.02
N TYR A 38 -14.63 -17.99 6.24
CA TYR A 38 -13.35 -17.99 5.55
C TYR A 38 -12.97 -19.39 5.09
N SER A 39 -12.35 -19.47 3.93
CA SER A 39 -11.96 -20.74 3.32
C SER A 39 -10.70 -20.60 2.48
N TYR A 40 -9.96 -21.69 2.37
CA TYR A 40 -8.89 -21.88 1.41
C TYR A 40 -9.26 -22.99 0.43
N THR A 41 -8.82 -22.89 -0.82
CA THR A 41 -9.18 -23.86 -1.89
C THR A 41 -8.87 -25.27 -1.46
N GLY A 42 -9.90 -26.15 -1.49
CA GLY A 42 -9.79 -27.56 -1.11
C GLY A 42 -9.97 -27.85 0.38
N GLU A 43 -10.16 -26.83 1.21
CA GLU A 43 -10.46 -26.99 2.62
C GLU A 43 -11.93 -26.67 2.94
N PRO A 44 -12.49 -27.24 4.02
CA PRO A 44 -13.82 -26.89 4.47
C PRO A 44 -13.92 -25.43 4.90
N ASP A 45 -15.07 -24.80 4.63
CA ASP A 45 -15.39 -23.48 5.13
C ASP A 45 -15.42 -23.46 6.67
N LYS A 46 -14.82 -22.43 7.24
CA LYS A 46 -14.87 -22.12 8.67
C LYS A 46 -15.64 -20.82 8.85
N ASN A 47 -16.35 -20.70 9.95
CA ASN A 47 -17.09 -19.46 10.23
C ASN A 47 -17.08 -19.10 11.71
N VAL A 48 -17.31 -17.84 11.96
CA VAL A 48 -17.60 -17.24 13.27
C VAL A 48 -18.81 -16.35 13.11
N GLU A 49 -19.69 -16.34 14.11
CA GLU A 49 -20.87 -15.47 14.08
C GLU A 49 -21.12 -14.85 15.45
N GLN A 50 -21.78 -13.71 15.45
CA GLN A 50 -22.18 -12.98 16.65
C GLN A 50 -23.52 -12.32 16.42
N THR A 51 -24.42 -12.45 17.38
CA THR A 51 -25.65 -11.64 17.44
C THR A 51 -25.31 -10.28 18.05
N VAL A 52 -25.71 -9.21 17.37
CA VAL A 52 -25.43 -7.84 17.75
C VAL A 52 -26.71 -6.98 17.69
N GLU A 53 -26.71 -5.91 18.48
CA GLU A 53 -27.73 -4.86 18.38
C GLU A 53 -27.17 -3.70 17.57
N LEU A 54 -27.72 -3.47 16.38
CA LEU A 54 -27.36 -2.34 15.52
C LEU A 54 -28.18 -1.12 15.88
N GLN A 55 -27.53 -0.10 16.43
CA GLN A 55 -28.15 1.20 16.66
C GLN A 55 -28.40 1.93 15.34
N PRO A 56 -29.40 2.83 15.26
CA PRO A 56 -29.55 3.70 14.10
C PRO A 56 -28.24 4.44 13.76
N GLY A 57 -27.85 4.44 12.47
CA GLY A 57 -26.61 5.02 12.01
C GLY A 57 -25.45 4.00 11.95
N LEU A 58 -24.23 4.50 12.06
CA LEU A 58 -23.00 3.71 11.86
C LEU A 58 -22.65 2.90 13.11
N ASN A 59 -22.42 1.60 12.91
CA ASN A 59 -22.00 0.64 13.95
C ASN A 59 -20.66 0.02 13.56
N HIS A 60 -19.79 -0.22 14.55
CA HIS A 60 -18.51 -0.87 14.40
C HIS A 60 -18.53 -2.23 15.10
N ILE A 61 -18.33 -3.28 14.34
CA ILE A 61 -18.32 -4.67 14.84
C ILE A 61 -16.95 -5.30 14.55
N SER A 62 -16.43 -6.04 15.51
CA SER A 62 -15.17 -6.78 15.41
C SER A 62 -15.43 -8.25 15.68
N LEU A 63 -15.03 -9.13 14.75
CA LEU A 63 -15.10 -10.59 14.90
C LEU A 63 -13.67 -11.15 14.70
N PRO A 64 -12.96 -11.46 15.80
CA PRO A 64 -11.66 -12.08 15.70
C PRO A 64 -11.76 -13.54 15.23
N VAL A 65 -10.82 -13.96 14.39
CA VAL A 65 -10.61 -15.36 14.01
C VAL A 65 -9.15 -15.72 14.11
N THR A 66 -8.89 -16.98 14.42
CA THR A 66 -7.57 -17.57 14.40
C THR A 66 -7.52 -18.62 13.28
N VAL A 67 -6.52 -18.50 12.41
CA VAL A 67 -6.22 -19.49 11.39
C VAL A 67 -4.97 -20.24 11.82
N GLU A 68 -5.12 -21.51 12.23
CA GLU A 68 -4.00 -22.38 12.60
C GLU A 68 -3.31 -22.92 11.35
N GLN A 69 -1.99 -22.95 11.33
CA GLN A 69 -1.14 -23.41 10.22
C GLN A 69 -1.56 -22.82 8.88
N PRO A 70 -1.60 -21.48 8.74
CA PRO A 70 -2.12 -20.83 7.54
C PRO A 70 -1.24 -21.11 6.32
N HIS A 71 -1.88 -21.22 5.15
CA HIS A 71 -1.19 -21.11 3.88
C HIS A 71 -0.76 -19.65 3.67
N LEU A 72 0.52 -19.38 3.83
CA LEU A 72 1.04 -18.02 3.75
C LEU A 72 1.09 -17.54 2.30
N TRP A 73 0.68 -16.30 2.08
CA TRP A 73 0.90 -15.63 0.80
C TRP A 73 2.37 -15.27 0.63
N MET A 74 2.98 -15.69 -0.49
CA MET A 74 4.39 -15.45 -0.79
C MET A 74 4.56 -14.64 -2.07
N PRO A 75 5.56 -13.75 -2.12
CA PRO A 75 5.91 -13.03 -3.33
C PRO A 75 6.45 -13.94 -4.43
N ASN A 76 6.30 -13.50 -5.69
CA ASN A 76 6.82 -14.19 -6.87
C ASN A 76 8.31 -14.57 -6.72
N GLY A 77 8.63 -15.82 -6.99
CA GLY A 77 9.96 -16.39 -6.83
C GLY A 77 10.33 -16.83 -5.41
N TRP A 78 9.41 -16.68 -4.42
CA TRP A 78 9.64 -17.06 -3.02
C TRP A 78 8.66 -18.12 -2.51
N GLY A 79 7.59 -18.37 -3.23
CA GLY A 79 6.59 -19.37 -2.89
C GLY A 79 5.26 -19.14 -3.60
N GLU A 80 4.21 -19.77 -3.09
CA GLU A 80 2.86 -19.67 -3.64
C GLU A 80 2.14 -18.43 -3.09
N PRO A 81 1.48 -17.62 -3.93
CA PRO A 81 0.65 -16.51 -3.49
C PRO A 81 -0.73 -17.01 -3.02
N ALA A 82 -0.76 -17.72 -1.89
CA ALA A 82 -1.95 -18.35 -1.34
C ALA A 82 -3.01 -17.30 -0.93
N LEU A 83 -4.24 -17.46 -1.41
CA LEU A 83 -5.34 -16.54 -1.14
C LEU A 83 -6.51 -17.27 -0.52
N TYR A 84 -6.98 -16.77 0.62
CA TYR A 84 -8.22 -17.16 1.28
C TYR A 84 -9.37 -16.32 0.76
N MET A 85 -10.57 -16.89 0.72
CA MET A 85 -11.79 -16.12 0.61
C MET A 85 -12.32 -15.78 2.01
N PHE A 86 -12.48 -14.51 2.31
CA PHE A 86 -13.14 -14.02 3.51
C PHE A 86 -14.44 -13.34 3.11
N GLU A 87 -15.55 -13.78 3.69
CA GLU A 87 -16.89 -13.26 3.41
C GLU A 87 -17.57 -12.85 4.70
N ALA A 88 -18.02 -11.60 4.79
CA ALA A 88 -18.83 -11.10 5.88
C ALA A 88 -20.28 -10.93 5.42
N SER A 89 -21.22 -11.41 6.20
CA SER A 89 -22.66 -11.24 5.98
C SER A 89 -23.37 -10.70 7.21
N VAL A 90 -24.41 -9.91 6.99
CA VAL A 90 -25.29 -9.37 8.01
C VAL A 90 -26.71 -9.87 7.74
N SER A 91 -27.31 -10.53 8.71
CA SER A 91 -28.69 -11.03 8.62
C SER A 91 -29.59 -10.36 9.65
N VAL A 92 -30.80 -9.97 9.24
CA VAL A 92 -31.87 -9.45 10.10
C VAL A 92 -33.09 -10.33 9.87
N ASP A 93 -33.74 -10.78 10.94
CA ASP A 93 -34.91 -11.67 10.89
C ASP A 93 -34.67 -12.95 10.03
N GLY A 94 -33.44 -13.47 10.09
CA GLY A 94 -33.02 -14.66 9.32
C GLY A 94 -32.75 -14.44 7.84
N GLN A 95 -32.84 -13.22 7.34
CA GLN A 95 -32.55 -12.88 5.95
C GLN A 95 -31.22 -12.11 5.83
N VAL A 96 -30.37 -12.50 4.89
CA VAL A 96 -29.12 -11.76 4.59
C VAL A 96 -29.49 -10.44 3.92
N VAL A 97 -29.16 -9.33 4.60
CA VAL A 97 -29.44 -7.96 4.14
C VAL A 97 -28.22 -7.27 3.55
N SER A 98 -27.00 -7.75 3.87
CA SER A 98 -25.75 -7.23 3.32
C SER A 98 -24.67 -8.31 3.33
N GLN A 99 -23.81 -8.29 2.31
CA GLN A 99 -22.71 -9.23 2.15
C GLN A 99 -21.53 -8.56 1.44
N LYS A 100 -20.32 -8.86 1.88
CA LYS A 100 -19.09 -8.39 1.23
C LYS A 100 -17.99 -9.45 1.36
N SER A 101 -17.22 -9.66 0.30
CA SER A 101 -16.14 -10.64 0.27
C SER A 101 -14.82 -10.03 -0.23
N HIS A 102 -13.71 -10.60 0.24
CA HIS A 102 -12.36 -10.25 -0.19
C HIS A 102 -11.50 -11.50 -0.33
N GLN A 103 -10.61 -11.51 -1.33
CA GLN A 103 -9.48 -12.43 -1.38
C GLN A 103 -8.36 -11.89 -0.51
N ILE A 104 -7.91 -12.67 0.46
CA ILE A 104 -6.94 -12.26 1.48
C ILE A 104 -5.73 -13.19 1.45
N GLY A 105 -4.54 -12.63 1.22
CA GLY A 105 -3.29 -13.35 1.46
C GLY A 105 -2.82 -13.12 2.90
N LEU A 106 -2.73 -14.19 3.66
CA LEU A 106 -2.21 -14.13 5.04
C LEU A 106 -0.68 -14.01 5.00
N ARG A 107 -0.15 -12.90 5.48
CA ARG A 107 1.28 -12.61 5.49
C ARG A 107 1.65 -11.56 6.53
N SER A 108 2.88 -11.60 7.02
CA SER A 108 3.54 -10.45 7.62
C SER A 108 4.40 -9.73 6.58
N ILE A 109 4.46 -8.41 6.66
CA ILE A 109 5.35 -7.59 5.82
C ILE A 109 5.82 -6.39 6.61
N ARG A 110 7.12 -6.11 6.54
CA ARG A 110 7.71 -4.90 7.10
C ARG A 110 8.84 -4.36 6.21
N VAL A 111 9.06 -3.07 6.27
CA VAL A 111 10.26 -2.42 5.74
C VAL A 111 11.26 -2.29 6.87
N VAL A 112 12.46 -2.79 6.67
CA VAL A 112 13.53 -2.79 7.67
C VAL A 112 14.45 -1.61 7.43
N GLN A 113 14.46 -0.68 8.38
CA GLN A 113 15.31 0.50 8.41
C GLN A 113 16.12 0.49 9.71
N GLU A 114 17.30 -0.08 9.65
CA GLU A 114 18.20 -0.23 10.79
C GLU A 114 19.53 0.45 10.48
N GLU A 115 20.00 1.27 11.42
CA GLU A 115 21.31 1.89 11.31
C GLU A 115 22.42 0.88 11.55
N ASP A 116 23.49 0.98 10.77
CA ASP A 116 24.71 0.23 10.97
C ASP A 116 25.95 1.12 10.68
N LYS A 117 27.15 0.53 10.73
CA LYS A 117 28.41 1.24 10.48
C LYS A 117 28.53 1.87 9.07
N ASP A 118 27.72 1.40 8.11
CA ASP A 118 27.78 1.80 6.71
C ASP A 118 26.60 2.70 6.30
N GLY A 119 25.63 2.96 7.18
CA GLY A 119 24.44 3.80 6.96
C GLY A 119 23.16 3.17 7.50
N GLN A 120 22.04 3.30 6.78
CA GLN A 120 20.74 2.78 7.17
C GLN A 120 20.24 1.79 6.12
N SER A 121 19.73 0.63 6.57
CA SER A 121 19.11 -0.35 5.68
C SER A 121 17.77 0.13 5.12
N PHE A 122 17.38 -0.41 3.97
CA PHE A 122 16.04 -0.28 3.43
C PHE A 122 15.73 -1.54 2.61
N TYR A 123 15.05 -2.50 3.20
CA TYR A 123 14.64 -3.71 2.50
C TYR A 123 13.32 -4.25 3.06
N PHE A 124 12.67 -5.11 2.28
CA PHE A 124 11.43 -5.76 2.68
C PHE A 124 11.72 -7.08 3.38
N GLU A 125 10.96 -7.36 4.41
CA GLU A 125 10.89 -8.68 5.02
C GLU A 125 9.45 -9.18 4.93
N VAL A 126 9.26 -10.33 4.29
CA VAL A 126 7.94 -10.95 4.12
C VAL A 126 7.96 -12.30 4.82
N ASN A 127 7.02 -12.53 5.73
CA ASN A 127 6.93 -13.75 6.53
C ASN A 127 8.25 -14.09 7.25
N GLY A 128 8.95 -13.08 7.77
CA GLY A 128 10.23 -13.22 8.45
C GLY A 128 11.45 -13.44 7.52
N VAL A 129 11.27 -13.40 6.19
CA VAL A 129 12.34 -13.62 5.21
C VAL A 129 12.73 -12.29 4.57
N PRO A 130 13.98 -11.80 4.75
CA PRO A 130 14.49 -10.65 4.03
C PRO A 130 14.52 -10.92 2.52
N MET A 131 14.04 -9.95 1.73
CA MET A 131 13.98 -10.11 0.28
C MET A 131 14.48 -8.87 -0.46
N PHE A 132 15.08 -9.11 -1.61
CA PHE A 132 15.41 -8.07 -2.58
C PHE A 132 14.20 -7.76 -3.46
N ALA A 133 13.75 -6.51 -3.46
CA ALA A 133 12.64 -6.04 -4.29
C ALA A 133 13.11 -5.81 -5.73
N LYS A 134 12.87 -6.80 -6.59
CA LYS A 134 13.14 -6.71 -8.03
C LYS A 134 11.88 -6.25 -8.73
N GLY A 135 11.93 -5.09 -9.38
CA GLY A 135 10.70 -4.57 -9.92
C GLY A 135 10.86 -3.43 -10.92
N THR A 136 9.76 -2.76 -11.15
CA THR A 136 9.65 -1.63 -12.06
C THR A 136 8.72 -0.56 -11.54
N ASN A 137 8.88 0.68 -12.02
CA ASN A 137 7.89 1.72 -11.81
C ASN A 137 6.77 1.59 -12.85
N LEU A 138 5.54 1.76 -12.40
CA LEU A 138 4.34 1.81 -13.23
C LEU A 138 3.87 3.27 -13.33
N ILE A 139 3.77 3.73 -14.56
CA ILE A 139 3.03 4.94 -14.96
C ILE A 139 1.74 4.52 -15.66
N PRO A 140 0.75 5.42 -15.83
CA PRO A 140 -0.48 5.07 -16.54
C PRO A 140 -0.20 4.45 -17.91
N SER A 141 -0.73 3.24 -18.14
CA SER A 141 -0.44 2.46 -19.35
C SER A 141 -1.14 3.01 -20.60
N ASP A 142 -2.06 3.96 -20.47
CA ASP A 142 -2.72 4.67 -21.58
C ASP A 142 -3.16 6.07 -21.12
N ALA A 143 -3.07 7.06 -22.01
CA ALA A 143 -3.57 8.40 -21.75
C ALA A 143 -5.11 8.43 -21.64
N LEU A 144 -5.79 7.46 -22.22
CA LEU A 144 -7.24 7.29 -22.15
C LEU A 144 -7.57 6.12 -21.23
N LEU A 145 -7.72 6.37 -19.94
CA LEU A 145 -7.91 5.36 -18.88
C LEU A 145 -9.01 4.32 -19.18
N PRO A 146 -10.18 4.66 -19.81
CA PRO A 146 -11.19 3.66 -20.15
C PRO A 146 -10.71 2.56 -21.10
N ARG A 147 -9.56 2.72 -21.75
CA ARG A 147 -8.93 1.70 -22.61
C ARG A 147 -8.08 0.70 -21.83
N VAL A 148 -7.81 0.97 -20.55
CA VAL A 148 -7.06 0.07 -19.67
C VAL A 148 -8.04 -0.93 -19.09
N THR A 149 -8.05 -2.14 -19.66
CA THR A 149 -8.95 -3.22 -19.27
C THR A 149 -8.27 -4.19 -18.30
N ARG A 150 -9.06 -5.03 -17.60
CA ARG A 150 -8.55 -6.15 -16.79
C ARG A 150 -7.55 -7.01 -17.57
N GLN A 151 -7.82 -7.31 -18.85
CA GLN A 151 -6.92 -8.09 -19.69
C GLN A 151 -5.56 -7.39 -19.89
N ARG A 152 -5.54 -6.05 -19.97
CA ARG A 152 -4.30 -5.30 -20.10
C ARG A 152 -3.48 -5.38 -18.81
N TYR A 153 -4.12 -5.25 -17.64
CA TYR A 153 -3.44 -5.47 -16.34
C TYR A 153 -2.93 -6.90 -16.21
N SER A 154 -3.71 -7.91 -16.60
CA SER A 154 -3.27 -9.30 -16.54
C SER A 154 -2.02 -9.55 -17.38
N ARG A 155 -1.96 -9.02 -18.61
CA ARG A 155 -0.76 -9.12 -19.46
C ARG A 155 0.45 -8.38 -18.87
N LEU A 156 0.24 -7.15 -18.40
CA LEU A 156 1.30 -6.36 -17.78
C LEU A 156 1.94 -7.11 -16.60
N LEU A 157 1.12 -7.65 -15.71
CA LEU A 157 1.60 -8.35 -14.53
C LEU A 157 2.14 -9.75 -14.85
N GLU A 158 1.69 -10.37 -15.94
CA GLU A 158 2.30 -11.58 -16.50
C GLU A 158 3.73 -11.30 -17.00
N ASP A 159 3.94 -10.18 -17.70
CA ASP A 159 5.27 -9.73 -18.14
C ASP A 159 6.18 -9.45 -16.94
N VAL A 160 5.66 -8.78 -15.90
CA VAL A 160 6.38 -8.54 -14.64
C VAL A 160 6.79 -9.88 -14.00
N GLN A 161 5.86 -10.81 -13.86
CA GLN A 161 6.09 -12.12 -13.25
C GLN A 161 7.12 -12.95 -14.04
N SER A 162 6.96 -13.02 -15.37
CA SER A 162 7.85 -13.79 -16.26
C SER A 162 9.26 -13.21 -16.35
N SER A 163 9.40 -11.91 -16.05
CA SER A 163 10.70 -11.23 -15.93
C SER A 163 11.37 -11.45 -14.56
N ASN A 164 10.84 -12.36 -13.73
CA ASN A 164 11.31 -12.63 -12.36
C ASN A 164 11.28 -11.40 -11.43
N MET A 165 10.40 -10.45 -11.70
CA MET A 165 10.10 -9.33 -10.81
C MET A 165 9.11 -9.78 -9.72
N ASN A 166 9.23 -9.15 -8.55
CA ASN A 166 8.36 -9.42 -7.40
C ASN A 166 7.70 -8.16 -6.85
N MET A 167 7.96 -6.99 -7.44
CA MET A 167 7.39 -5.71 -7.02
C MET A 167 7.10 -4.79 -8.20
N VAL A 168 6.04 -3.99 -8.04
CA VAL A 168 5.74 -2.85 -8.91
C VAL A 168 5.50 -1.63 -8.03
N ARG A 169 6.14 -0.49 -8.36
CA ARG A 169 5.82 0.79 -7.75
C ARG A 169 4.82 1.54 -8.62
N VAL A 170 3.65 1.83 -8.07
CA VAL A 170 2.66 2.75 -8.69
C VAL A 170 3.10 4.16 -8.37
N TRP A 171 3.65 4.84 -9.38
CA TRP A 171 4.29 6.15 -9.26
C TRP A 171 3.29 7.29 -9.01
N GLY A 172 3.65 8.20 -8.12
CA GLY A 172 2.80 9.31 -7.66
C GLY A 172 2.44 10.39 -8.69
N GLY A 173 3.06 10.37 -9.87
CA GLY A 173 2.67 11.21 -11.00
C GLY A 173 1.62 10.57 -11.93
N GLY A 174 1.01 9.47 -11.51
CA GLY A 174 0.02 8.71 -12.25
C GLY A 174 -1.38 8.76 -11.66
N ILE A 175 -1.95 7.60 -11.47
CA ILE A 175 -3.29 7.38 -10.90
C ILE A 175 -3.23 6.22 -9.88
N TYR A 176 -4.22 6.16 -8.99
CA TYR A 176 -4.50 4.89 -8.29
C TYR A 176 -5.14 3.94 -9.29
N GLU A 177 -4.47 2.82 -9.57
CA GLU A 177 -4.94 1.84 -10.55
C GLU A 177 -6.28 1.21 -10.13
N ASP A 178 -6.98 0.60 -11.10
CA ASP A 178 -8.24 -0.13 -10.87
C ASP A 178 -8.03 -1.35 -9.96
N ASP A 179 -9.08 -1.80 -9.27
CA ASP A 179 -9.04 -2.97 -8.39
C ASP A 179 -8.53 -4.22 -9.13
N ALA A 180 -8.82 -4.33 -10.42
CA ALA A 180 -8.32 -5.42 -11.26
C ALA A 180 -6.79 -5.54 -11.30
N PHE A 181 -6.06 -4.41 -11.19
CA PHE A 181 -4.60 -4.42 -11.10
C PHE A 181 -4.14 -5.09 -9.80
N PHE A 182 -4.72 -4.69 -8.67
CA PHE A 182 -4.35 -5.22 -7.35
C PHE A 182 -4.76 -6.69 -7.20
N GLU A 183 -5.93 -7.08 -7.70
CA GLU A 183 -6.36 -8.48 -7.72
C GLU A 183 -5.42 -9.38 -8.55
N GLU A 184 -4.93 -8.88 -9.69
CA GLU A 184 -3.92 -9.60 -10.49
C GLU A 184 -2.57 -9.66 -9.77
N ALA A 185 -2.17 -8.58 -9.10
CA ALA A 185 -0.94 -8.54 -8.30
C ALA A 185 -1.02 -9.54 -7.12
N ASP A 186 -2.16 -9.59 -6.42
CA ASP A 186 -2.41 -10.56 -5.34
C ASP A 186 -2.24 -11.99 -5.82
N ARG A 187 -2.87 -12.35 -6.95
CA ARG A 187 -2.81 -13.71 -7.52
C ARG A 187 -1.44 -14.13 -8.04
N ARG A 188 -0.60 -13.16 -8.42
CA ARG A 188 0.71 -13.41 -9.01
C ARG A 188 1.86 -13.25 -8.02
N GLY A 189 1.57 -12.88 -6.77
CA GLY A 189 2.61 -12.62 -5.78
C GLY A 189 3.45 -11.37 -6.09
N ILE A 190 2.88 -10.35 -6.72
CA ILE A 190 3.59 -9.11 -7.04
C ILE A 190 3.29 -8.09 -5.97
N LEU A 191 4.30 -7.70 -5.20
CA LEU A 191 4.18 -6.63 -4.22
C LEU A 191 3.92 -5.29 -4.90
N VAL A 192 3.15 -4.43 -4.25
CA VAL A 192 2.85 -3.08 -4.73
C VAL A 192 3.36 -2.05 -3.72
N TRP A 193 4.30 -1.23 -4.13
CA TRP A 193 4.65 0.02 -3.50
C TRP A 193 3.71 1.09 -4.05
N GLN A 194 2.83 1.62 -3.22
CA GLN A 194 1.82 2.58 -3.64
C GLN A 194 2.19 3.99 -3.21
N ASP A 195 2.50 4.86 -4.18
CA ASP A 195 2.58 6.30 -3.92
C ASP A 195 1.17 6.90 -3.81
N PHE A 196 1.02 7.90 -2.92
CA PHE A 196 -0.06 8.87 -3.08
C PHE A 196 0.23 9.76 -4.30
N MET A 197 -0.82 10.31 -4.93
CA MET A 197 -0.69 10.97 -6.23
C MET A 197 -0.07 12.38 -6.13
N PHE A 198 1.17 12.43 -5.66
CA PHE A 198 2.00 13.62 -5.53
C PHE A 198 3.39 13.37 -6.10
N ALA A 199 3.86 14.25 -7.02
CA ALA A 199 5.17 14.08 -7.65
C ALA A 199 5.78 15.40 -8.10
N CYS A 200 7.08 15.57 -7.90
CA CYS A 200 7.96 16.53 -8.58
C CYS A 200 7.55 18.01 -8.49
N THR A 201 6.62 18.37 -7.62
CA THR A 201 6.19 19.78 -7.41
C THR A 201 5.69 19.98 -6.00
N THR A 202 5.46 21.23 -5.59
CA THR A 202 4.81 21.56 -4.32
C THR A 202 3.30 21.70 -4.49
N TYR A 203 2.58 21.53 -3.39
CA TYR A 203 1.12 21.50 -3.38
C TYR A 203 0.56 22.53 -2.38
N PRO A 204 -0.66 23.03 -2.62
CA PRO A 204 -1.34 23.87 -1.64
C PRO A 204 -1.54 23.15 -0.32
N HIS A 205 -1.67 23.92 0.76
CA HIS A 205 -2.00 23.40 2.09
C HIS A 205 -3.12 24.20 2.78
N ASP A 206 -3.93 24.91 1.96
CA ASP A 206 -5.13 25.55 2.47
C ASP A 206 -6.18 24.51 2.90
N PRO A 207 -7.11 24.88 3.83
CA PRO A 207 -8.05 23.93 4.38
C PRO A 207 -8.97 23.25 3.36
N ALA A 208 -9.24 23.88 2.21
CA ALA A 208 -10.11 23.30 1.19
C ALA A 208 -9.37 22.21 0.41
N PHE A 209 -8.09 22.42 0.11
CA PHE A 209 -7.24 21.44 -0.53
C PHE A 209 -7.00 20.25 0.40
N LEU A 210 -6.63 20.51 1.67
CA LEU A 210 -6.36 19.44 2.64
C LEU A 210 -7.56 18.52 2.86
N ARG A 211 -8.80 19.06 2.95
CA ARG A 211 -10.00 18.22 3.04
C ARG A 211 -10.21 17.31 1.83
N ARG A 212 -9.84 17.74 0.63
CA ARG A 212 -9.91 16.88 -0.58
C ARG A 212 -8.87 15.78 -0.54
N VAL A 213 -7.63 16.12 -0.15
CA VAL A 213 -6.56 15.14 0.02
C VAL A 213 -6.94 14.11 1.09
N GLU A 214 -7.50 14.56 2.21
CA GLU A 214 -7.97 13.69 3.28
C GLU A 214 -9.02 12.69 2.79
N ALA A 215 -10.04 13.16 2.07
CA ALA A 215 -11.10 12.31 1.53
C ALA A 215 -10.58 11.33 0.46
N GLU A 216 -9.66 11.78 -0.41
CA GLU A 216 -9.04 10.92 -1.43
C GLU A 216 -8.15 9.85 -0.78
N ALA A 217 -7.35 10.22 0.22
CA ALA A 217 -6.49 9.30 0.95
C ALA A 217 -7.32 8.23 1.68
N GLU A 218 -8.36 8.65 2.45
CA GLU A 218 -9.25 7.72 3.13
C GLU A 218 -9.89 6.73 2.15
N TYR A 219 -10.45 7.23 1.04
CA TYR A 219 -11.10 6.38 0.04
C TYR A 219 -10.13 5.31 -0.50
N ASN A 220 -8.93 5.72 -0.93
CA ASN A 220 -7.98 4.78 -1.53
C ASN A 220 -7.35 3.84 -0.51
N ILE A 221 -7.06 4.30 0.71
CA ILE A 221 -6.57 3.41 1.78
C ILE A 221 -7.60 2.34 2.09
N ARG A 222 -8.87 2.71 2.31
CA ARG A 222 -9.96 1.75 2.58
C ARG A 222 -10.17 0.77 1.44
N ARG A 223 -10.05 1.24 0.19
CA ARG A 223 -10.18 0.40 -1.01
C ARG A 223 -9.06 -0.63 -1.11
N LEU A 224 -7.83 -0.25 -0.81
CA LEU A 224 -6.64 -1.05 -1.13
C LEU A 224 -6.08 -1.87 0.04
N ARG A 225 -6.40 -1.54 1.29
CA ARG A 225 -5.80 -2.13 2.49
C ARG A 225 -5.96 -3.65 2.65
N ASN A 226 -6.97 -4.25 1.99
CA ASN A 226 -7.20 -5.69 2.01
C ASN A 226 -6.33 -6.47 1.00
N HIS A 227 -5.69 -5.80 0.04
CA HIS A 227 -4.86 -6.48 -0.95
C HIS A 227 -3.57 -7.03 -0.34
N ALA A 228 -3.32 -8.32 -0.59
CA ALA A 228 -2.11 -8.99 -0.14
C ALA A 228 -0.85 -8.38 -0.77
N SER A 229 -0.95 -7.93 -2.00
CA SER A 229 0.12 -7.28 -2.77
C SER A 229 0.55 -5.94 -2.18
N LEU A 230 -0.34 -5.19 -1.53
CA LEU A 230 0.00 -3.86 -0.99
C LEU A 230 1.09 -3.97 0.08
N ALA A 231 2.29 -3.51 -0.26
CA ALA A 231 3.46 -3.61 0.60
C ALA A 231 3.63 -2.40 1.51
N MET A 232 3.46 -1.19 0.97
CA MET A 232 3.66 0.06 1.68
C MET A 232 2.94 1.22 1.00
N TRP A 233 2.81 2.31 1.76
CA TRP A 233 2.38 3.61 1.26
C TRP A 233 3.57 4.57 1.19
N CYS A 234 3.63 5.39 0.13
CA CYS A 234 4.62 6.45 -0.01
C CYS A 234 3.93 7.79 -0.27
N GLY A 235 4.31 8.81 0.47
CA GLY A 235 3.65 10.12 0.42
C GLY A 235 3.82 10.84 -0.90
N ASN A 236 5.02 10.80 -1.50
CA ASN A 236 5.29 11.51 -2.75
C ASN A 236 6.54 11.01 -3.47
N ASN A 237 6.66 11.41 -4.75
CA ASN A 237 7.87 11.24 -5.53
C ASN A 237 8.67 12.55 -5.63
N GLU A 238 9.91 12.54 -5.16
CA GLU A 238 10.97 13.53 -5.39
C GLU A 238 10.68 14.98 -4.96
N ILE A 239 9.64 15.25 -4.16
CA ILE A 239 9.35 16.64 -3.73
C ILE A 239 10.44 17.16 -2.82
N TYR A 240 10.88 16.34 -1.85
CA TYR A 240 11.97 16.73 -0.93
C TYR A 240 13.31 16.88 -1.67
N GLU A 241 13.57 16.03 -2.66
CA GLU A 241 14.70 16.16 -3.58
C GLU A 241 14.64 17.52 -4.33
N GLY A 242 13.45 17.87 -4.86
CA GLY A 242 13.24 19.14 -5.56
C GLY A 242 13.49 20.37 -4.69
N MET A 243 13.01 20.32 -3.44
CA MET A 243 13.25 21.42 -2.48
C MET A 243 14.73 21.60 -2.17
N ARG A 244 15.52 20.51 -2.09
CA ARG A 244 16.94 20.57 -1.73
C ARG A 244 17.85 20.89 -2.90
N TYR A 245 17.55 20.42 -4.11
CA TYR A 245 18.54 20.34 -5.18
C TYR A 245 18.09 20.88 -6.55
N TRP A 246 16.79 21.22 -6.76
CA TRP A 246 16.33 21.72 -8.06
C TRP A 246 16.31 23.25 -8.15
N GLY A 247 17.00 23.93 -7.28
CA GLY A 247 17.13 25.39 -7.30
C GLY A 247 15.87 26.14 -6.87
N TRP A 248 14.93 25.49 -6.20
CA TRP A 248 13.69 26.17 -5.76
C TRP A 248 13.96 27.22 -4.70
N LYS A 249 14.93 26.98 -3.82
CA LYS A 249 15.34 27.95 -2.78
C LYS A 249 15.88 29.27 -3.38
N GLU A 250 16.57 29.18 -4.51
CA GLU A 250 17.14 30.31 -5.24
C GLU A 250 16.12 30.98 -6.14
N LYS A 251 15.14 30.22 -6.63
CA LYS A 251 14.12 30.68 -7.57
C LYS A 251 12.98 31.45 -6.92
N TYR A 252 12.59 31.09 -5.70
CA TYR A 252 11.45 31.67 -5.01
C TYR A 252 11.90 32.58 -3.84
N SER A 253 11.03 33.52 -3.42
CA SER A 253 11.33 34.33 -2.24
C SER A 253 11.40 33.46 -0.97
N PRO A 254 12.10 33.91 0.10
CA PRO A 254 12.18 33.18 1.35
C PRO A 254 10.81 32.82 1.92
N GLU A 255 9.83 33.71 1.80
CA GLU A 255 8.47 33.52 2.31
C GLU A 255 7.74 32.42 1.54
N ILE A 256 7.85 32.41 0.20
CA ILE A 256 7.25 31.36 -0.65
C ILE A 256 7.95 30.03 -0.37
N TYR A 257 9.26 30.01 -0.30
CA TYR A 257 10.00 28.78 -0.01
C TYR A 257 9.64 28.20 1.37
N GLN A 258 9.43 29.05 2.37
CA GLN A 258 8.94 28.64 3.69
C GLN A 258 7.53 28.01 3.59
N GLN A 259 6.60 28.63 2.85
CA GLN A 259 5.26 28.06 2.63
C GLN A 259 5.31 26.70 1.94
N MET A 260 6.24 26.51 0.99
CA MET A 260 6.46 25.20 0.34
C MET A 260 6.90 24.13 1.36
N GLN A 261 7.81 24.48 2.28
CA GLN A 261 8.27 23.59 3.34
C GLN A 261 7.15 23.26 4.35
N GLU A 262 6.36 24.28 4.74
CA GLU A 262 5.20 24.11 5.62
C GLU A 262 4.16 23.18 4.98
N GLY A 263 3.81 23.40 3.70
CA GLY A 263 2.89 22.55 2.96
C GLY A 263 3.37 21.10 2.85
N TYR A 264 4.66 20.89 2.61
CA TYR A 264 5.27 19.56 2.64
C TYR A 264 5.09 18.89 4.00
N GLY A 265 5.39 19.60 5.08
CA GLY A 265 5.26 19.09 6.45
C GLY A 265 3.82 18.72 6.80
N VAL A 266 2.86 19.55 6.43
CA VAL A 266 1.44 19.32 6.71
C VAL A 266 0.92 18.09 5.93
N LEU A 267 1.25 17.97 4.64
CA LEU A 267 0.77 16.86 3.80
C LEU A 267 1.46 15.53 4.15
N PHE A 268 2.80 15.52 4.08
CA PHE A 268 3.55 14.26 4.03
C PHE A 268 4.07 13.78 5.38
N ARG A 269 4.15 14.66 6.40
CA ARG A 269 4.57 14.31 7.76
C ARG A 269 3.43 14.28 8.78
N GLN A 270 2.27 14.85 8.44
CA GLN A 270 1.14 14.90 9.36
C GLN A 270 -0.10 14.23 8.80
N LEU A 271 -0.73 14.77 7.74
CA LEU A 271 -2.01 14.31 7.24
C LEU A 271 -1.97 12.86 6.71
N LEU A 272 -1.12 12.58 5.71
CA LEU A 272 -1.09 11.25 5.08
C LEU A 272 -0.68 10.14 6.05
N PRO A 273 0.40 10.25 6.86
CA PRO A 273 0.73 9.21 7.83
C PRO A 273 -0.36 9.01 8.89
N GLN A 274 -1.07 10.08 9.29
CA GLN A 274 -2.21 9.96 10.19
C GLN A 274 -3.32 9.13 9.55
N LYS A 275 -3.67 9.37 8.27
CA LYS A 275 -4.70 8.60 7.55
C LYS A 275 -4.29 7.14 7.33
N VAL A 276 -3.04 6.87 7.02
CA VAL A 276 -2.54 5.49 6.96
C VAL A 276 -2.65 4.81 8.32
N LYS A 277 -2.24 5.46 9.40
CA LYS A 277 -2.36 4.91 10.75
C LYS A 277 -3.80 4.64 11.17
N GLU A 278 -4.74 5.49 10.75
CA GLU A 278 -6.17 5.38 11.06
C GLU A 278 -6.83 4.23 10.31
N PHE A 279 -6.59 4.11 8.99
CA PHE A 279 -7.34 3.21 8.13
C PHE A 279 -6.60 1.95 7.69
N ASP A 280 -5.26 1.90 7.77
CA ASP A 280 -4.41 0.72 7.47
C ASP A 280 -3.30 0.58 8.52
N PRO A 281 -3.67 0.40 9.81
CA PRO A 281 -2.73 0.37 10.92
C PRO A 281 -1.74 -0.79 10.74
N GLY A 282 -0.45 -0.50 10.93
CA GLY A 282 0.63 -1.47 10.76
C GLY A 282 1.28 -1.48 9.37
N ARG A 283 0.66 -0.85 8.37
CA ARG A 283 1.30 -0.68 7.06
C ARG A 283 2.37 0.41 7.14
N PHE A 284 3.54 0.11 6.59
CA PHE A 284 4.63 1.07 6.52
C PHE A 284 4.26 2.28 5.65
N TYR A 285 4.59 3.46 6.14
CA TYR A 285 4.46 4.72 5.42
C TYR A 285 5.83 5.37 5.27
N LEU A 286 6.17 5.76 4.04
CA LEU A 286 7.34 6.54 3.68
C LEU A 286 6.91 7.96 3.31
N GLU A 287 7.52 9.00 3.89
CA GLU A 287 7.09 10.38 3.60
C GLU A 287 7.32 10.81 2.14
N GLY A 288 8.35 10.28 1.50
CA GLY A 288 8.69 10.52 0.09
C GLY A 288 9.81 9.61 -0.38
N SER A 289 9.92 9.39 -1.68
CA SER A 289 10.96 8.62 -2.33
C SER A 289 11.69 9.54 -3.34
N PRO A 290 13.04 9.63 -3.32
CA PRO A 290 13.95 8.92 -2.42
C PRO A 290 14.00 9.55 -1.01
N LEU A 291 14.44 8.74 -0.03
CA LEU A 291 14.69 9.22 1.34
C LEU A 291 15.85 10.22 1.37
N GLU A 292 16.90 9.91 0.67
CA GLU A 292 18.07 10.76 0.50
C GLU A 292 18.32 11.05 -0.98
N ALA A 293 19.10 12.08 -1.20
CA ALA A 293 19.38 12.57 -2.53
C ALA A 293 20.02 11.51 -3.45
N ASN A 294 19.74 11.62 -4.70
CA ASN A 294 20.03 10.71 -5.79
C ASN A 294 21.16 11.21 -6.73
N TRP A 295 21.15 10.81 -7.99
CA TRP A 295 22.06 11.21 -9.05
C TRP A 295 23.48 10.70 -8.88
N GLY A 296 23.65 9.55 -8.20
CA GLY A 296 24.96 8.98 -7.98
C GLY A 296 25.84 9.81 -7.04
N ARG A 297 25.20 10.57 -6.13
CA ARG A 297 25.93 11.23 -5.04
C ARG A 297 26.38 10.19 -4.04
N PRO A 298 27.69 10.05 -3.77
CA PRO A 298 28.21 8.97 -2.91
C PRO A 298 27.62 8.99 -1.49
N GLU A 299 27.29 10.14 -0.96
CA GLU A 299 26.68 10.30 0.36
C GLU A 299 25.27 9.70 0.46
N SER A 300 24.53 9.62 -0.66
CA SER A 300 23.18 9.03 -0.69
C SER A 300 23.18 7.50 -0.86
N TRP A 301 24.35 6.88 -1.15
CA TRP A 301 24.43 5.45 -1.40
C TRP A 301 24.34 4.58 -0.15
N LYS A 302 24.48 5.18 1.02
CA LYS A 302 24.50 4.47 2.31
C LYS A 302 23.14 4.38 2.97
N VAL A 303 22.20 5.21 2.53
CA VAL A 303 20.85 5.29 3.07
C VAL A 303 19.86 5.00 1.95
N GLY A 304 19.05 4.01 2.09
CA GLY A 304 18.04 3.68 1.08
C GLY A 304 16.71 4.35 1.39
N ASP A 305 15.78 4.56 0.47
CA ASP A 305 15.86 4.25 -0.95
C ASP A 305 16.59 5.35 -1.74
N SER A 306 17.04 5.03 -2.96
CA SER A 306 17.80 5.96 -3.80
C SER A 306 17.30 5.89 -5.26
N HIS A 307 17.24 7.06 -5.93
CA HIS A 307 16.97 7.13 -7.38
C HIS A 307 18.25 7.40 -8.14
N ASN A 308 18.60 6.55 -9.10
CA ASN A 308 19.79 6.75 -9.93
C ASN A 308 19.42 7.16 -11.36
N TRP A 309 19.58 8.46 -11.67
CA TRP A 309 19.36 9.03 -13.00
C TRP A 309 20.66 9.16 -13.84
N GLY A 310 21.77 8.57 -13.36
CA GLY A 310 23.09 8.73 -13.96
C GLY A 310 23.15 8.35 -15.44
N THR A 311 22.57 7.22 -15.81
CA THR A 311 22.56 6.72 -17.20
C THR A 311 21.56 7.46 -18.09
N TRP A 312 20.61 8.16 -17.52
CA TRP A 312 19.55 8.86 -18.28
C TRP A 312 19.86 10.34 -18.47
N TYR A 313 19.68 11.16 -17.43
CA TYR A 313 20.00 12.57 -17.47
C TYR A 313 21.48 12.89 -17.26
N GLY A 314 22.19 12.08 -16.51
CA GLY A 314 23.61 12.22 -16.24
C GLY A 314 24.51 11.80 -17.42
N GLN A 315 23.95 11.26 -18.51
CA GLN A 315 24.66 10.81 -19.70
C GLN A 315 25.82 9.82 -19.41
N LYS A 316 25.73 9.10 -18.31
CA LYS A 316 26.71 8.05 -17.96
C LYS A 316 26.43 6.79 -18.78
N PRO A 317 27.47 6.04 -19.19
CA PRO A 317 27.27 4.76 -19.84
C PRO A 317 26.69 3.71 -18.87
N PHE A 318 26.02 2.68 -19.38
CA PHE A 318 25.47 1.60 -18.54
C PHE A 318 26.50 0.92 -17.66
N GLU A 319 27.74 0.82 -18.12
CA GLU A 319 28.86 0.23 -17.38
C GLU A 319 29.21 1.01 -16.10
N SER A 320 28.71 2.23 -15.97
CA SER A 320 28.83 2.98 -14.70
C SER A 320 28.06 2.32 -13.56
N LEU A 321 26.96 1.60 -13.86
CA LEU A 321 26.16 0.87 -12.88
C LEU A 321 26.93 -0.29 -12.22
N ASP A 322 27.98 -0.82 -12.87
CA ASP A 322 28.84 -1.85 -12.27
C ASP A 322 29.69 -1.32 -11.08
N ARG A 323 29.81 0.00 -10.97
CA ARG A 323 30.63 0.68 -9.96
C ARG A 323 29.86 1.63 -9.06
N GLU A 324 28.76 2.16 -9.57
CA GLU A 324 27.93 3.16 -8.88
C GLU A 324 26.63 2.49 -8.40
N ILE A 325 26.77 1.53 -7.52
CA ILE A 325 25.65 0.76 -6.96
C ILE A 325 25.32 1.35 -5.59
N PRO A 326 24.16 2.00 -5.41
CA PRO A 326 23.65 2.33 -4.10
C PRO A 326 23.44 1.06 -3.28
N ARG A 327 23.60 1.16 -1.98
CA ARG A 327 23.37 0.02 -1.07
C ARG A 327 21.92 -0.47 -1.15
N PHE A 328 20.98 0.47 -1.31
CA PHE A 328 19.56 0.22 -1.50
C PHE A 328 19.03 1.18 -2.59
N MET A 329 18.33 0.69 -3.59
CA MET A 329 17.85 1.48 -4.72
C MET A 329 16.40 1.09 -5.05
#